data_d6efc488ed7fb461449a515d3342be5c
#
_entry.id   d6efc488ed7fb461449a515d3342be5c
#
_cell.length_a   1.000
_cell.length_b   1.000
_cell.length_c   1.000
_cell.angle_alpha   90.00
_cell.angle_beta   90.00
_cell.angle_gamma   90.00
#
_symmetry.space_group_name_H-M   'P 1'
#
loop_
_entity.id
_entity.type
_entity.pdbx_description
1 polymer ?
#
loop_
_entity_poly.entity_id
_entity_poly.type
_entity_poly.pdbx_seq_one_letter_code
_entity_poly.pdbx_strand_id
1 'polypeptide(L)'
;SDVCSSDLGENGIRISQHVTGHIEVRLKSCEAITSSGIRIQFDATETGSELVKNYSVESDTRKNITQWDIILSVDPFHRVGSGDPNPEEVPPRHPNALPSYRLFVMPKGEINVSELGAHYLTIGRIRKDAERFMVDADFIPPCTTMKSHPELQEYHAKFGNMFRSLENYSKIIIAKIHNRDNRGELGAHISLICREMLRYLATLQFTYTNKGLYNAPIDVLEAVSSLAHIMYVSFSYLSG
;
A
#
# COMPACT_ATOMS: atom_id res chain seq x y z
N SER A 1 7.10 -9.22 -2.82
CA SER A 1 6.34 -7.97 -2.74
C SER A 1 4.95 -8.22 -3.27
N ASP A 2 3.98 -7.97 -2.44
CA ASP A 2 2.58 -8.29 -2.69
C ASP A 2 1.92 -7.11 -3.39
N VAL A 3 1.04 -7.39 -4.33
CA VAL A 3 0.29 -6.36 -5.07
C VAL A 3 -1.14 -6.41 -4.62
N CYS A 4 -1.64 -5.28 -4.16
CA CYS A 4 -3.06 -5.05 -4.06
C CYS A 4 -3.46 -4.00 -5.10
N SER A 5 -4.47 -4.29 -5.92
CA SER A 5 -5.00 -3.29 -6.83
C SER A 5 -5.86 -2.26 -6.06
N SER A 6 -6.07 -1.09 -6.66
CA SER A 6 -6.81 0.02 -6.08
C SER A 6 -8.28 -0.27 -5.72
N ASP A 7 -8.79 -1.47 -6.01
CA ASP A 7 -10.17 -1.86 -5.74
C ASP A 7 -10.42 -2.31 -4.29
N LEU A 8 -9.40 -2.33 -3.44
CA LEU A 8 -9.54 -2.53 -1.99
C LEU A 8 -9.98 -1.27 -1.23
N GLY A 9 -10.33 -0.20 -1.94
CA GLY A 9 -11.00 0.96 -1.38
C GLY A 9 -12.35 0.61 -0.76
N GLU A 10 -13.12 1.60 -0.33
CA GLU A 10 -14.38 1.50 0.42
C GLU A 10 -15.38 0.41 -0.02
N ASN A 11 -15.21 -0.18 -1.22
CA ASN A 11 -16.09 -1.20 -1.78
C ASN A 11 -15.60 -2.66 -1.66
N GLY A 12 -14.32 -2.92 -1.35
CA GLY A 12 -13.77 -4.27 -1.32
C GLY A 12 -13.97 -5.00 0.01
N ILE A 13 -13.73 -4.30 1.12
CA ILE A 13 -13.84 -4.85 2.48
C ILE A 13 -14.93 -4.12 3.23
N ARG A 14 -15.86 -4.87 3.82
CA ARG A 14 -16.89 -4.34 4.71
C ARG A 14 -16.80 -4.99 6.08
N ILE A 15 -17.02 -4.19 7.11
CA ILE A 15 -17.05 -4.65 8.49
C ILE A 15 -18.42 -4.31 9.07
N SER A 16 -19.02 -5.31 9.71
CA SER A 16 -20.24 -5.17 10.49
C SER A 16 -19.97 -5.60 11.93
N GLN A 17 -20.37 -4.78 12.88
CA GLN A 17 -20.27 -5.11 14.30
C GLN A 17 -21.64 -5.57 14.79
N HIS A 18 -21.67 -6.77 15.38
CA HIS A 18 -22.86 -7.30 16.04
C HIS A 18 -22.87 -6.93 17.53
N VAL A 19 -24.07 -6.80 18.10
CA VAL A 19 -24.30 -6.42 19.51
C VAL A 19 -23.63 -7.40 20.49
N THR A 20 -23.33 -8.63 20.03
CA THR A 20 -22.68 -9.69 20.82
C THR A 20 -21.16 -9.64 20.83
N GLY A 21 -20.53 -8.51 20.49
CA GLY A 21 -19.05 -8.40 20.46
C GLY A 21 -18.37 -9.15 19.30
N HIS A 22 -19.15 -9.64 18.32
CA HIS A 22 -18.63 -10.26 17.11
C HIS A 22 -18.46 -9.23 16.01
N ILE A 23 -17.36 -9.37 15.27
CA ILE A 23 -17.07 -8.60 14.05
C ILE A 23 -17.27 -9.55 12.86
N GLU A 24 -18.09 -9.15 11.92
CA GLU A 24 -18.20 -9.81 10.62
C GLU A 24 -17.42 -9.01 9.59
N VAL A 25 -16.45 -9.66 8.95
CA VAL A 25 -15.68 -9.10 7.84
C VAL A 25 -16.12 -9.76 6.55
N ARG A 26 -16.46 -8.95 5.55
CA ARG A 26 -16.88 -9.39 4.21
C ARG A 26 -15.91 -8.85 3.18
N LEU A 27 -15.46 -9.71 2.29
CA LEU A 27 -14.65 -9.35 1.12
C LEU A 27 -15.49 -9.59 -0.14
N LYS A 28 -15.62 -8.54 -0.96
CA LYS A 28 -16.37 -8.57 -2.21
C LYS A 28 -15.47 -8.87 -3.40
N SER A 29 -14.31 -8.24 -3.48
CA SER A 29 -13.35 -8.46 -4.54
C SER A 29 -11.91 -8.22 -4.05
N CYS A 30 -10.96 -8.91 -4.66
CA CYS A 30 -9.54 -8.69 -4.42
C CYS A 30 -8.73 -9.13 -5.64
N GLU A 31 -7.91 -8.23 -6.16
CA GLU A 31 -6.92 -8.53 -7.19
C GLU A 31 -5.52 -8.24 -6.67
N ALA A 32 -4.69 -9.27 -6.56
CA ALA A 32 -3.38 -9.15 -5.93
C ALA A 32 -2.40 -10.25 -6.40
N ILE A 33 -1.13 -10.13 -5.99
CA ILE A 33 -0.13 -11.19 -6.13
C ILE A 33 0.54 -11.37 -4.76
N THR A 34 0.59 -12.60 -4.27
CA THR A 34 1.27 -12.94 -3.01
C THR A 34 2.79 -12.83 -3.15
N SER A 35 3.52 -12.76 -2.03
CA SER A 35 4.99 -12.77 -2.01
C SER A 35 5.60 -14.00 -2.68
N SER A 36 4.86 -15.10 -2.69
CA SER A 36 5.23 -16.33 -3.39
C SER A 36 4.90 -16.35 -4.89
N GLY A 37 4.37 -15.23 -5.44
CA GLY A 37 4.05 -15.09 -6.87
C GLY A 37 2.69 -15.65 -7.30
N ILE A 38 1.85 -16.10 -6.36
CA ILE A 38 0.52 -16.60 -6.67
C ILE A 38 -0.43 -15.42 -6.89
N ARG A 39 -1.09 -15.40 -8.04
CA ARG A 39 -2.12 -14.41 -8.36
C ARG A 39 -3.41 -14.73 -7.60
N ILE A 40 -3.92 -13.73 -6.91
CA ILE A 40 -5.25 -13.69 -6.33
C ILE A 40 -6.14 -12.92 -7.30
N GLN A 41 -7.26 -13.53 -7.67
CA GLN A 41 -8.30 -12.91 -8.47
C GLN A 41 -9.63 -13.42 -7.91
N PHE A 42 -10.12 -12.69 -6.91
CA PHE A 42 -11.38 -13.02 -6.24
C PHE A 42 -12.42 -11.97 -6.58
N ASP A 43 -13.58 -12.42 -7.06
CA ASP A 43 -14.75 -11.59 -7.28
C ASP A 43 -16.00 -12.38 -6.84
N ALA A 44 -16.77 -11.79 -5.91
CA ALA A 44 -17.98 -12.38 -5.39
C ALA A 44 -19.05 -12.56 -6.46
N THR A 45 -19.02 -11.79 -7.54
CA THR A 45 -19.95 -11.94 -8.67
C THR A 45 -19.68 -13.18 -9.51
N GLU A 46 -18.40 -13.55 -9.62
CA GLU A 46 -17.96 -14.75 -10.35
C GLU A 46 -18.09 -16.01 -9.49
N THR A 47 -17.85 -15.90 -8.19
CA THR A 47 -17.93 -17.03 -7.25
C THR A 47 -19.33 -17.27 -6.72
N GLY A 48 -20.25 -16.33 -6.93
CA GLY A 48 -21.63 -16.39 -6.44
C GLY A 48 -21.80 -16.05 -4.94
N SER A 49 -20.71 -15.78 -4.21
CA SER A 49 -20.76 -15.41 -2.79
C SER A 49 -19.56 -14.58 -2.35
N GLU A 50 -19.81 -13.65 -1.42
CA GLU A 50 -18.73 -12.94 -0.72
C GLU A 50 -17.97 -13.88 0.22
N LEU A 51 -16.69 -13.61 0.45
CA LEU A 51 -15.97 -14.26 1.54
C LEU A 51 -16.35 -13.58 2.86
N VAL A 52 -16.81 -14.37 3.81
CA VAL A 52 -17.28 -13.90 5.11
C VAL A 52 -16.46 -14.55 6.21
N LYS A 53 -15.96 -13.72 7.16
CA LYS A 53 -15.30 -14.20 8.37
C LYS A 53 -15.92 -13.54 9.59
N ASN A 54 -16.45 -14.36 10.49
CA ASN A 54 -16.86 -13.93 11.81
C ASN A 54 -15.70 -14.09 12.79
N TYR A 55 -15.41 -13.03 13.56
CA TYR A 55 -14.37 -12.99 14.57
C TYR A 55 -14.95 -12.52 15.90
N SER A 56 -14.72 -13.28 16.98
CA SER A 56 -15.15 -12.91 18.32
C SER A 56 -14.00 -12.23 19.05
N VAL A 57 -14.16 -10.94 19.36
CA VAL A 57 -13.17 -10.16 20.12
C VAL A 57 -13.12 -10.60 21.57
N GLU A 58 -14.22 -11.09 22.12
CA GLU A 58 -14.31 -11.56 23.53
C GLU A 58 -13.51 -12.85 23.77
N SER A 59 -13.30 -13.66 22.71
CA SER A 59 -12.48 -14.86 22.81
C SER A 59 -10.98 -14.55 22.90
N ASP A 60 -10.59 -13.33 22.57
CA ASP A 60 -9.22 -12.87 22.71
C ASP A 60 -9.00 -12.37 24.15
N THR A 61 -8.51 -13.24 25.02
CA THR A 61 -8.27 -12.99 26.45
C THR A 61 -7.24 -11.88 26.74
N ARG A 62 -6.62 -11.33 25.70
CA ARG A 62 -5.60 -10.28 25.79
C ARG A 62 -6.24 -8.90 25.76
N LYS A 63 -6.30 -8.26 26.91
CA LYS A 63 -7.06 -7.02 27.17
C LYS A 63 -6.57 -5.73 26.46
N ASN A 64 -5.49 -5.78 25.64
CA ASN A 64 -4.86 -4.58 25.09
C ASN A 64 -4.73 -4.56 23.55
N ILE A 65 -5.44 -5.45 22.85
CA ILE A 65 -5.39 -5.44 21.39
C ILE A 65 -6.39 -4.42 20.85
N THR A 66 -5.88 -3.47 20.07
CA THR A 66 -6.66 -2.41 19.45
C THR A 66 -6.65 -2.50 17.92
N GLN A 67 -5.85 -3.42 17.35
CA GLN A 67 -5.72 -3.58 15.92
C GLN A 67 -5.67 -5.06 15.52
N TRP A 68 -6.36 -5.40 14.41
CA TRP A 68 -6.37 -6.74 13.82
C TRP A 68 -6.10 -6.65 12.33
N ASP A 69 -5.29 -7.56 11.82
CA ASP A 69 -5.02 -7.66 10.38
C ASP A 69 -6.09 -8.56 9.72
N ILE A 70 -6.59 -8.12 8.56
CA ILE A 70 -7.47 -8.89 7.69
C ILE A 70 -6.57 -9.54 6.65
N ILE A 71 -6.59 -10.87 6.61
CA ILE A 71 -5.66 -11.66 5.80
C ILE A 71 -6.46 -12.53 4.84
N LEU A 72 -6.10 -12.46 3.56
CA LEU A 72 -6.61 -13.34 2.52
C LEU A 72 -5.58 -14.41 2.22
N SER A 73 -5.95 -15.68 2.37
CA SER A 73 -5.16 -16.83 1.97
C SER A 73 -5.74 -17.46 0.71
N VAL A 74 -4.88 -17.93 -0.18
CA VAL A 74 -5.22 -18.66 -1.38
C VAL A 74 -4.55 -20.03 -1.40
N ASP A 75 -5.32 -21.06 -1.70
CA ASP A 75 -4.78 -22.39 -2.01
C ASP A 75 -4.96 -22.67 -3.50
N PRO A 76 -3.89 -22.51 -4.31
CA PRO A 76 -3.97 -22.67 -5.75
C PRO A 76 -4.14 -24.12 -6.18
N PHE A 77 -3.83 -25.07 -5.30
CA PHE A 77 -3.89 -26.51 -5.58
C PHE A 77 -5.24 -27.11 -5.18
N HIS A 78 -5.92 -26.52 -4.22
CA HIS A 78 -7.29 -26.88 -3.87
C HIS A 78 -8.28 -26.05 -4.68
N ARG A 79 -8.85 -26.66 -5.71
CA ARG A 79 -9.77 -25.98 -6.62
C ARG A 79 -11.23 -26.28 -6.24
N VAL A 80 -12.06 -25.24 -6.29
CA VAL A 80 -13.49 -25.29 -6.02
C VAL A 80 -14.23 -25.03 -7.32
N GLY A 81 -15.27 -25.84 -7.60
CA GLY A 81 -16.12 -25.63 -8.78
C GLY A 81 -16.84 -24.29 -8.71
N SER A 82 -16.93 -23.59 -9.84
CA SER A 82 -17.60 -22.29 -9.97
C SER A 82 -18.47 -22.25 -11.22
N GLY A 83 -19.56 -21.48 -11.17
CA GLY A 83 -20.61 -21.42 -12.18
C GLY A 83 -21.66 -22.53 -11.99
N ASP A 84 -22.75 -22.43 -12.73
CA ASP A 84 -23.84 -23.39 -12.65
C ASP A 84 -23.40 -24.75 -13.19
N PRO A 85 -23.57 -25.82 -12.40
CA PRO A 85 -23.20 -27.17 -12.85
C PRO A 85 -24.11 -27.61 -14.03
N ASN A 86 -23.51 -28.27 -15.01
CA ASN A 86 -24.25 -28.84 -16.14
C ASN A 86 -25.11 -30.01 -15.63
N PRO A 87 -26.45 -29.89 -15.64
CA PRO A 87 -27.36 -30.93 -15.13
C PRO A 87 -27.42 -32.18 -16.02
N GLU A 88 -26.94 -32.08 -17.27
CA GLU A 88 -26.95 -33.22 -18.23
C GLU A 88 -25.72 -34.13 -18.03
N GLU A 89 -24.71 -33.71 -17.23
CA GLU A 89 -23.57 -34.57 -16.92
C GLU A 89 -23.76 -35.34 -15.61
N VAL A 90 -23.23 -36.56 -15.58
CA VAL A 90 -23.27 -37.41 -14.37
C VAL A 90 -21.83 -37.84 -14.01
N PRO A 91 -21.28 -37.34 -12.86
CA PRO A 91 -21.83 -36.33 -11.96
C PRO A 91 -21.86 -34.94 -12.59
N PRO A 92 -22.75 -34.03 -12.17
CA PRO A 92 -22.81 -32.67 -12.68
C PRO A 92 -21.48 -31.96 -12.49
N ARG A 93 -20.97 -31.33 -13.55
CA ARG A 93 -19.68 -30.62 -13.52
C ARG A 93 -19.91 -29.12 -13.62
N HIS A 94 -19.13 -28.40 -12.81
CA HIS A 94 -19.06 -26.95 -12.92
C HIS A 94 -18.22 -26.53 -14.16
N PRO A 95 -18.61 -25.46 -14.87
CA PRO A 95 -17.89 -25.01 -16.06
C PRO A 95 -16.50 -24.48 -15.75
N ASN A 96 -16.27 -23.96 -14.54
CA ASN A 96 -15.01 -23.39 -14.11
C ASN A 96 -14.54 -24.01 -12.79
N ALA A 97 -13.23 -23.91 -12.55
CA ALA A 97 -12.62 -24.29 -11.27
C ALA A 97 -11.68 -23.16 -10.81
N LEU A 98 -11.99 -22.56 -9.67
CA LEU A 98 -11.26 -21.47 -9.07
C LEU A 98 -10.38 -21.97 -7.90
N PRO A 99 -9.26 -21.28 -7.56
CA PRO A 99 -8.54 -21.54 -6.33
C PRO A 99 -9.43 -21.37 -5.10
N SER A 100 -9.14 -22.11 -4.03
CA SER A 100 -9.82 -21.91 -2.76
C SER A 100 -9.27 -20.66 -2.05
N TYR A 101 -10.17 -19.79 -1.63
CA TYR A 101 -9.86 -18.57 -0.88
C TYR A 101 -10.39 -18.67 0.54
N ARG A 102 -9.61 -18.18 1.52
CA ARG A 102 -10.01 -18.12 2.92
C ARG A 102 -9.68 -16.78 3.53
N LEU A 103 -10.62 -16.23 4.28
CA LEU A 103 -10.46 -14.95 4.98
C LEU A 103 -10.17 -15.20 6.46
N PHE A 104 -9.17 -14.50 6.99
CA PHE A 104 -8.78 -14.57 8.39
C PHE A 104 -8.77 -13.18 9.01
N VAL A 105 -9.00 -13.13 10.32
CA VAL A 105 -8.81 -11.94 11.16
C VAL A 105 -7.92 -12.36 12.31
N MET A 106 -6.78 -11.69 12.46
CA MET A 106 -5.77 -12.00 13.48
C MET A 106 -5.29 -10.73 14.15
N PRO A 107 -4.91 -10.77 15.44
CA PRO A 107 -4.28 -9.64 16.11
C PRO A 107 -3.05 -9.17 15.33
N LYS A 108 -2.86 -7.85 15.27
CA LYS A 108 -1.73 -7.24 14.54
C LYS A 108 -0.40 -7.81 15.02
N GLY A 109 0.40 -8.29 14.08
CA GLY A 109 1.73 -8.85 14.33
C GLY A 109 1.73 -10.31 14.79
N GLU A 110 0.58 -10.96 14.89
CA GLU A 110 0.46 -12.37 15.26
C GLU A 110 0.01 -13.21 14.07
N ILE A 111 0.90 -13.35 13.09
CA ILE A 111 0.62 -14.15 11.91
C ILE A 111 0.94 -15.61 12.21
N ASN A 112 -0.10 -16.47 12.21
CA ASN A 112 0.05 -17.91 12.33
C ASN A 112 0.13 -18.56 10.94
N VAL A 113 1.36 -18.75 10.44
CA VAL A 113 1.61 -19.32 9.10
C VAL A 113 1.04 -20.73 8.96
N SER A 114 0.94 -21.51 10.05
CA SER A 114 0.40 -22.87 10.01
C SER A 114 -1.11 -22.89 9.68
N GLU A 115 -1.85 -21.83 10.02
CA GLU A 115 -3.27 -21.69 9.69
C GLU A 115 -3.48 -21.07 8.32
N LEU A 116 -2.62 -20.13 7.93
CA LEU A 116 -2.76 -19.36 6.69
C LEU A 116 -2.31 -20.14 5.45
N GLY A 117 -1.38 -21.09 5.63
CA GLY A 117 -0.70 -21.72 4.51
C GLY A 117 0.44 -20.84 3.95
N ALA A 118 1.00 -21.24 2.80
CA ALA A 118 2.16 -20.57 2.20
C ALA A 118 1.83 -19.31 1.39
N HIS A 119 0.57 -19.12 1.02
CA HIS A 119 0.15 -18.10 0.07
C HIS A 119 -0.93 -17.21 0.68
N TYR A 120 -0.52 -16.13 1.34
CA TYR A 120 -1.43 -15.19 1.98
C TYR A 120 -1.00 -13.74 1.75
N LEU A 121 -1.93 -12.82 1.98
CA LEU A 121 -1.72 -11.39 1.87
C LEU A 121 -2.55 -10.68 2.95
N THR A 122 -1.95 -9.73 3.66
CA THR A 122 -2.69 -8.81 4.53
C THR A 122 -3.34 -7.75 3.64
N ILE A 123 -4.67 -7.80 3.53
CA ILE A 123 -5.44 -6.95 2.63
C ILE A 123 -6.07 -5.74 3.31
N GLY A 124 -6.13 -5.75 4.63
CA GLY A 124 -6.72 -4.66 5.40
C GLY A 124 -6.39 -4.77 6.88
N ARG A 125 -6.83 -3.77 7.63
CA ARG A 125 -6.69 -3.71 9.08
C ARG A 125 -7.97 -3.21 9.72
N ILE A 126 -8.32 -3.78 10.87
CA ILE A 126 -9.37 -3.31 11.76
C ILE A 126 -8.72 -2.54 12.88
N ARG A 127 -9.30 -1.39 13.22
CA ARG A 127 -8.94 -0.59 14.39
C ARG A 127 -10.15 -0.51 15.32
N LYS A 128 -9.91 -0.68 16.62
CA LYS A 128 -10.89 -0.39 17.67
C LYS A 128 -10.68 1.05 18.14
N ASP A 129 -11.73 1.86 18.02
CA ASP A 129 -11.81 3.21 18.57
C ASP A 129 -12.95 3.26 19.60
N ALA A 130 -12.58 3.42 20.86
CA ALA A 130 -13.48 3.25 22.01
C ALA A 130 -14.20 1.88 21.97
N GLU A 131 -15.50 1.88 21.62
CA GLU A 131 -16.33 0.66 21.54
C GLU A 131 -16.66 0.27 20.08
N ARG A 132 -16.11 0.99 19.09
CA ARG A 132 -16.41 0.75 17.68
C ARG A 132 -15.23 0.12 16.95
N PHE A 133 -15.56 -0.82 16.08
CA PHE A 133 -14.61 -1.42 15.15
C PHE A 133 -14.83 -0.83 13.77
N MET A 134 -13.75 -0.38 13.15
CA MET A 134 -13.77 0.20 11.81
C MET A 134 -12.59 -0.26 10.99
N VAL A 135 -12.73 -0.21 9.68
CA VAL A 135 -11.57 -0.38 8.78
C VAL A 135 -10.58 0.75 9.07
N ASP A 136 -9.32 0.39 9.24
CA ASP A 136 -8.24 1.35 9.39
C ASP A 136 -7.93 1.97 8.02
N ALA A 137 -8.43 3.18 7.80
CA ALA A 137 -8.23 3.91 6.55
C ALA A 137 -6.76 4.30 6.30
N ASP A 138 -5.96 4.37 7.38
CA ASP A 138 -4.53 4.70 7.29
C ASP A 138 -3.67 3.47 6.90
N PHE A 139 -4.28 2.27 6.86
CA PHE A 139 -3.57 1.07 6.47
C PHE A 139 -3.45 0.97 4.95
N ILE A 140 -2.22 1.02 4.47
CA ILE A 140 -1.89 0.76 3.07
C ILE A 140 -1.43 -0.70 2.96
N PRO A 141 -2.15 -1.56 2.23
CA PRO A 141 -1.69 -2.92 1.98
C PRO A 141 -0.39 -2.94 1.16
N PRO A 142 0.37 -4.03 1.17
CA PRO A 142 1.55 -4.14 0.33
C PRO A 142 1.21 -3.88 -1.15
N CYS A 143 1.88 -2.92 -1.76
CA CYS A 143 1.64 -2.48 -3.13
C CYS A 143 2.93 -2.54 -3.95
N THR A 144 2.87 -3.01 -5.20
CA THR A 144 4.03 -3.00 -6.12
C THR A 144 4.17 -1.70 -6.88
N THR A 145 3.12 -0.89 -6.96
CA THR A 145 3.15 0.40 -7.64
C THR A 145 2.48 1.49 -6.82
N MET A 146 2.91 2.74 -7.03
CA MET A 146 2.24 3.90 -6.43
C MET A 146 0.79 4.03 -6.90
N LYS A 147 0.46 3.51 -8.09
CA LYS A 147 -0.89 3.56 -8.66
C LYS A 147 -1.87 2.62 -7.92
N SER A 148 -1.38 1.63 -7.21
CA SER A 148 -2.20 0.56 -6.62
C SER A 148 -3.08 1.00 -5.45
N HIS A 149 -2.83 2.16 -4.85
CA HIS A 149 -3.61 2.64 -3.71
C HIS A 149 -3.81 4.17 -3.79
N PRO A 150 -5.01 4.71 -3.48
CA PRO A 150 -5.29 6.15 -3.53
C PRO A 150 -4.33 6.98 -2.68
N GLU A 151 -4.03 6.56 -1.46
CA GLU A 151 -3.08 7.22 -0.56
C GLU A 151 -1.67 7.31 -1.19
N LEU A 152 -1.21 6.25 -1.86
CA LEU A 152 0.08 6.27 -2.54
C LEU A 152 0.09 7.25 -3.72
N GLN A 153 -1.03 7.37 -4.44
CA GLN A 153 -1.18 8.36 -5.51
C GLN A 153 -1.13 9.78 -4.94
N GLU A 154 -1.75 10.02 -3.79
CA GLU A 154 -1.70 11.30 -3.10
C GLU A 154 -0.27 11.63 -2.64
N TYR A 155 0.45 10.67 -2.05
CA TYR A 155 1.87 10.85 -1.70
C TYR A 155 2.72 11.15 -2.92
N HIS A 156 2.49 10.46 -4.03
CA HIS A 156 3.18 10.76 -5.28
C HIS A 156 2.95 12.21 -5.72
N ALA A 157 1.71 12.70 -5.68
CA ALA A 157 1.39 14.08 -6.01
C ALA A 157 2.05 15.08 -5.04
N LYS A 158 2.04 14.80 -3.73
CA LYS A 158 2.68 15.63 -2.69
C LYS A 158 4.19 15.74 -2.92
N PHE A 159 4.89 14.64 -3.17
CA PHE A 159 6.32 14.63 -3.45
C PHE A 159 6.64 15.35 -4.76
N GLY A 160 5.85 15.17 -5.81
CA GLY A 160 6.00 15.89 -7.07
C GLY A 160 5.88 17.42 -6.91
N ASN A 161 4.95 17.86 -6.06
CA ASN A 161 4.81 19.28 -5.70
C ASN A 161 6.02 19.79 -4.92
N MET A 162 6.53 18.99 -3.98
CA MET A 162 7.72 19.30 -3.21
C MET A 162 8.94 19.47 -4.13
N PHE A 163 9.18 18.54 -5.05
CA PHE A 163 10.31 18.62 -6.00
C PHE A 163 10.24 19.88 -6.87
N ARG A 164 9.06 20.20 -7.40
CA ARG A 164 8.87 21.45 -8.18
C ARG A 164 9.12 22.71 -7.36
N SER A 165 8.69 22.72 -6.11
CA SER A 165 8.92 23.84 -5.19
C SER A 165 10.41 24.02 -4.89
N LEU A 166 11.12 22.92 -4.59
CA LEU A 166 12.57 22.95 -4.34
C LEU A 166 13.34 23.42 -5.58
N GLU A 167 12.96 22.94 -6.76
CA GLU A 167 13.56 23.41 -8.03
C GLU A 167 13.37 24.91 -8.21
N ASN A 168 12.16 25.41 -8.04
CA ASN A 168 11.84 26.82 -8.20
C ASN A 168 12.59 27.71 -7.19
N TYR A 169 12.55 27.34 -5.90
CA TYR A 169 13.25 28.11 -4.87
C TYR A 169 14.77 28.09 -5.06
N SER A 170 15.35 26.97 -5.46
CA SER A 170 16.77 26.88 -5.75
C SER A 170 17.20 27.84 -6.88
N LYS A 171 16.40 27.91 -7.96
CA LYS A 171 16.63 28.86 -9.05
C LYS A 171 16.54 30.31 -8.58
N ILE A 172 15.52 30.65 -7.77
CA ILE A 172 15.35 32.01 -7.21
C ILE A 172 16.55 32.39 -6.31
N ILE A 173 16.98 31.46 -5.45
CA ILE A 173 18.12 31.70 -4.54
C ILE A 173 19.38 31.94 -5.34
N ILE A 174 19.72 31.13 -6.32
CA ILE A 174 20.88 31.29 -7.19
C ILE A 174 20.83 32.64 -7.90
N ALA A 175 19.67 33.02 -8.48
CA ALA A 175 19.51 34.31 -9.15
C ALA A 175 19.74 35.48 -8.20
N LYS A 176 19.20 35.45 -6.97
CA LYS A 176 19.38 36.48 -5.96
C LYS A 176 20.86 36.62 -5.53
N ILE A 177 21.56 35.50 -5.39
CA ILE A 177 22.99 35.52 -5.04
C ILE A 177 23.83 36.07 -6.20
N HIS A 178 23.45 35.69 -7.43
CA HIS A 178 24.17 36.16 -8.63
C HIS A 178 24.06 37.67 -8.84
N ASN A 179 22.91 38.25 -8.52
CA ASN A 179 22.63 39.68 -8.71
C ASN A 179 23.20 40.58 -7.58
N ARG A 180 23.90 40.02 -6.58
CA ARG A 180 24.56 40.80 -5.54
C ARG A 180 26.04 41.09 -5.93
N ASP A 181 26.46 42.34 -5.76
CA ASP A 181 27.84 42.77 -6.06
C ASP A 181 28.87 42.13 -5.14
N ASN A 182 28.50 41.83 -3.90
CA ASN A 182 29.35 41.14 -2.92
C ASN A 182 28.79 39.74 -2.61
N ARG A 183 29.35 38.76 -3.27
CA ARG A 183 29.04 37.34 -3.06
C ARG A 183 29.90 36.80 -1.91
N GLY A 184 29.51 37.01 -0.67
CA GLY A 184 30.24 36.43 0.46
C GLY A 184 30.37 34.91 0.35
N GLU A 185 31.34 34.35 1.10
CA GLU A 185 31.60 32.90 1.13
C GLU A 185 30.35 32.06 1.37
N LEU A 186 29.48 32.48 2.31
CA LEU A 186 28.20 31.85 2.57
C LEU A 186 27.29 31.82 1.32
N GLY A 187 27.25 32.91 0.54
CA GLY A 187 26.46 32.93 -0.71
C GLY A 187 26.97 31.94 -1.74
N ALA A 188 28.29 31.78 -1.85
CA ALA A 188 28.91 30.80 -2.74
C ALA A 188 28.54 29.37 -2.32
N HIS A 189 28.59 29.04 -1.04
CA HIS A 189 28.23 27.73 -0.51
C HIS A 189 26.73 27.44 -0.72
N ILE A 190 25.83 28.38 -0.40
CA ILE A 190 24.37 28.19 -0.65
C ILE A 190 24.11 28.00 -2.15
N SER A 191 24.77 28.73 -3.02
CA SER A 191 24.65 28.55 -4.48
C SER A 191 25.09 27.14 -4.91
N LEU A 192 26.14 26.59 -4.32
CA LEU A 192 26.63 25.26 -4.60
C LEU A 192 25.57 24.21 -4.18
N ILE A 193 25.02 24.30 -2.97
CA ILE A 193 23.96 23.40 -2.48
C ILE A 193 22.77 23.43 -3.42
N CYS A 194 22.28 24.62 -3.78
CA CYS A 194 21.17 24.75 -4.70
C CYS A 194 21.46 24.12 -6.07
N ARG A 195 22.69 24.21 -6.57
CA ARG A 195 23.08 23.59 -7.85
C ARG A 195 23.10 22.06 -7.76
N GLU A 196 23.60 21.48 -6.67
CA GLU A 196 23.59 20.03 -6.47
C GLU A 196 22.13 19.49 -6.38
N MET A 197 21.25 20.19 -5.67
CA MET A 197 19.83 19.88 -5.63
C MET A 197 19.19 19.93 -7.02
N LEU A 198 19.44 20.99 -7.79
CA LEU A 198 18.93 21.13 -9.15
C LEU A 198 19.43 20.03 -10.08
N ARG A 199 20.71 19.65 -9.95
CA ARG A 199 21.29 18.55 -10.73
C ARG A 199 20.58 17.22 -10.44
N TYR A 200 20.38 16.91 -9.18
CA TYR A 200 19.65 15.69 -8.79
C TYR A 200 18.20 15.73 -9.27
N LEU A 201 17.48 16.83 -9.04
CA LEU A 201 16.09 16.97 -9.48
C LEU A 201 15.96 16.86 -11.00
N ALA A 202 16.92 17.36 -11.78
CA ALA A 202 16.92 17.23 -13.23
C ALA A 202 17.04 15.76 -13.69
N THR A 203 17.80 14.93 -12.98
CA THR A 203 17.89 13.48 -13.28
C THR A 203 16.63 12.74 -12.92
N LEU A 204 15.94 13.16 -11.86
CA LEU A 204 14.72 12.52 -11.36
C LEU A 204 13.49 12.89 -12.16
N GLN A 205 13.40 14.12 -12.66
CA GLN A 205 12.19 14.74 -13.21
C GLN A 205 11.47 13.87 -14.26
N PHE A 206 12.20 13.39 -15.26
CA PHE A 206 11.58 12.62 -16.34
C PHE A 206 10.98 11.31 -15.84
N THR A 207 11.75 10.55 -15.07
CA THR A 207 11.32 9.24 -14.54
C THR A 207 10.16 9.40 -13.57
N TYR A 208 10.27 10.37 -12.67
CA TYR A 208 9.22 10.63 -11.67
C TYR A 208 7.89 11.02 -12.33
N THR A 209 7.93 11.97 -13.27
CA THR A 209 6.71 12.49 -13.91
C THR A 209 6.05 11.45 -14.81
N ASN A 210 6.83 10.68 -15.56
CA ASN A 210 6.29 9.80 -16.59
C ASN A 210 6.11 8.35 -16.16
N LYS A 211 6.88 7.88 -15.18
CA LYS A 211 6.87 6.50 -14.72
C LYS A 211 6.58 6.35 -13.23
N GLY A 212 6.66 7.41 -12.44
CA GLY A 212 6.61 7.34 -10.98
C GLY A 212 5.38 6.66 -10.40
N LEU A 213 4.22 6.79 -11.05
CA LEU A 213 3.00 6.07 -10.62
C LEU A 213 3.08 4.55 -10.82
N TYR A 214 3.92 4.09 -11.74
CA TYR A 214 4.13 2.67 -12.02
C TYR A 214 5.35 2.08 -11.32
N ASN A 215 6.14 2.93 -10.62
CA ASN A 215 7.25 2.49 -9.80
C ASN A 215 6.74 1.95 -8.45
N ALA A 216 7.55 1.09 -7.84
CA ALA A 216 7.26 0.61 -6.50
C ALA A 216 7.35 1.78 -5.48
N PRO A 217 6.56 1.76 -4.40
CA PRO A 217 6.66 2.79 -3.36
C PRO A 217 8.06 2.97 -2.79
N ILE A 218 8.85 1.88 -2.73
CA ILE A 218 10.24 1.94 -2.25
C ILE A 218 11.13 2.78 -3.17
N ASP A 219 10.93 2.75 -4.48
CA ASP A 219 11.72 3.54 -5.43
C ASP A 219 11.46 5.05 -5.26
N VAL A 220 10.21 5.40 -4.93
CA VAL A 220 9.83 6.79 -4.62
C VAL A 220 10.44 7.25 -3.31
N LEU A 221 10.43 6.40 -2.28
CA LEU A 221 11.08 6.68 -1.01
C LEU A 221 12.60 6.82 -1.16
N GLU A 222 13.23 5.99 -2.00
CA GLU A 222 14.65 6.10 -2.32
C GLU A 222 14.97 7.47 -2.93
N ALA A 223 14.17 7.94 -3.89
CA ALA A 223 14.34 9.23 -4.52
C ALA A 223 14.26 10.39 -3.50
N VAL A 224 13.26 10.36 -2.59
CA VAL A 224 13.10 11.36 -1.54
C VAL A 224 14.26 11.31 -0.54
N SER A 225 14.64 10.09 -0.11
CA SER A 225 15.73 9.87 0.84
C SER A 225 17.08 10.33 0.27
N SER A 226 17.35 10.04 -1.01
CA SER A 226 18.56 10.49 -1.70
C SER A 226 18.65 12.01 -1.77
N LEU A 227 17.53 12.69 -2.07
CA LEU A 227 17.50 14.15 -2.06
C LEU A 227 17.77 14.71 -0.65
N ALA A 228 17.14 14.15 0.37
CA ALA A 228 17.35 14.56 1.76
C ALA A 228 18.81 14.34 2.19
N HIS A 229 19.44 13.24 1.76
CA HIS A 229 20.83 12.95 2.05
C HIS A 229 21.78 13.93 1.34
N ILE A 230 21.54 14.27 0.09
CA ILE A 230 22.30 15.30 -0.64
C ILE A 230 22.24 16.63 0.12
N MET A 231 21.06 17.04 0.58
CA MET A 231 20.90 18.26 1.37
C MET A 231 21.68 18.17 2.68
N TYR A 232 21.54 17.07 3.42
CA TYR A 232 22.23 16.86 4.69
C TYR A 232 23.74 16.94 4.54
N VAL A 233 24.32 16.22 3.58
CA VAL A 233 25.78 16.26 3.30
C VAL A 233 26.21 17.66 2.89
N SER A 234 25.43 18.31 2.02
CA SER A 234 25.77 19.67 1.56
C SER A 234 25.77 20.70 2.70
N PHE A 235 24.82 20.57 3.65
CA PHE A 235 24.78 21.44 4.83
C PHE A 235 25.92 21.17 5.83
N SER A 236 26.41 19.94 5.93
CA SER A 236 27.52 19.61 6.81
C SER A 236 28.83 20.33 6.44
N TYR A 237 29.00 20.70 5.18
CA TYR A 237 30.12 21.53 4.73
C TYR A 237 30.03 23.02 5.12
N LEU A 238 28.85 23.49 5.57
CA LEU A 238 28.67 24.86 6.04
C LEU A 238 29.06 25.05 7.51
N SER A 239 29.10 23.95 8.27
CA SER A 239 29.31 23.96 9.74
C SER A 239 30.77 23.65 10.14
N GLY A 240 31.68 23.49 9.20
CA GLY A 240 33.14 23.35 9.40
C GLY A 240 33.82 24.59 8.98
#